data_24967a2916ab6fa1bff208433c62cd05
#
_entry.id   24967a2916ab6fa1bff208433c62cd05
#
_cell.length_a   1.000
_cell.length_b   1.000
_cell.length_c   1.000
_cell.angle_alpha   90.00
_cell.angle_beta   90.00
_cell.angle_gamma   90.00
#
_symmetry.space_group_name_H-M   'P 1'
#
loop_
_entity.id
_entity.type
_entity.pdbx_description
1 polymer ?
#
loop_
_entity_poly.entity_id
_entity_poly.type
_entity_poly.pdbx_seq_one_letter_code
_entity_poly.pdbx_strand_id
1 'polypeptide(L)'
;YLDAEERKKDLMDQNRIGNGLMFKMEFDPRVIGNKIDANGNKKTGIGEFIRKYSLDEFPQFYNVLKGDMSLVGTRPPTKEEFELYESRHRARLAIKPGITGMWQVNGRSNVLDFEEVVKLDTSYISEWSIGLDIKILVKTVLVVLKKEGSM
;
A
#
# COMPACT_ATOMS: atom_id res chain seq x y z
N TYR A 1 1.55 15.93 -5.09
CA TYR A 1 1.85 16.79 -6.23
C TYR A 1 1.31 16.16 -7.53
N LEU A 2 0.97 16.99 -8.53
CA LEU A 2 0.40 16.53 -9.81
C LEU A 2 1.43 15.75 -10.65
N ASP A 3 2.72 16.00 -10.47
CA ASP A 3 3.87 15.37 -11.12
C ASP A 3 4.45 14.18 -10.34
N ALA A 4 3.70 13.63 -9.39
CA ALA A 4 4.20 12.61 -8.47
C ALA A 4 4.67 11.31 -9.19
N GLU A 5 3.98 10.90 -10.26
CA GLU A 5 4.36 9.70 -11.02
C GLU A 5 5.62 9.91 -11.87
N GLU A 6 5.80 11.11 -12.46
CA GLU A 6 7.02 11.44 -13.19
C GLU A 6 8.24 11.43 -12.27
N ARG A 7 8.10 12.06 -11.10
CA ARG A 7 9.14 12.11 -10.06
C ARG A 7 9.43 10.74 -9.42
N LYS A 8 8.53 9.78 -9.54
CA LYS A 8 8.75 8.41 -9.05
C LYS A 8 9.97 7.77 -9.71
N LYS A 9 10.18 8.03 -11.01
CA LYS A 9 11.31 7.48 -11.76
C LYS A 9 12.67 7.93 -11.18
N ASP A 10 12.76 9.21 -10.81
CA ASP A 10 13.97 9.80 -10.22
C ASP A 10 14.27 9.29 -8.80
N LEU A 11 13.27 8.68 -8.16
CA LEU A 11 13.34 8.19 -6.79
C LEU A 11 13.45 6.65 -6.70
N MET A 12 13.55 5.95 -7.84
CA MET A 12 13.60 4.48 -7.85
C MET A 12 14.80 3.93 -7.09
N ASP A 13 15.94 4.63 -7.09
CA ASP A 13 17.14 4.23 -6.34
C ASP A 13 16.93 4.25 -4.82
N GLN A 14 15.93 4.97 -4.34
CA GLN A 14 15.57 5.06 -2.92
C GLN A 14 14.43 4.10 -2.55
N ASN A 15 13.98 3.26 -3.50
CA ASN A 15 12.97 2.27 -3.23
C ASN A 15 13.51 1.17 -2.28
N ARG A 16 12.83 0.93 -1.18
CA ARG A 16 13.20 -0.12 -0.21
C ARG A 16 12.94 -1.54 -0.72
N ILE A 17 12.08 -1.68 -1.72
CA ILE A 17 11.80 -2.96 -2.40
C ILE A 17 12.51 -2.91 -3.74
N GLY A 18 13.71 -3.50 -3.77
CA GLY A 18 14.71 -3.30 -4.83
C GLY A 18 14.35 -3.81 -6.22
N ASN A 19 13.26 -4.56 -6.39
CA ASN A 19 12.89 -5.17 -7.68
C ASN A 19 11.83 -4.39 -8.48
N GLY A 20 11.39 -3.21 -8.00
CA GLY A 20 10.39 -2.38 -8.68
C GLY A 20 8.95 -2.91 -8.66
N LEU A 21 8.72 -4.11 -8.13
CA LEU A 21 7.41 -4.77 -8.07
C LEU A 21 6.43 -4.09 -7.09
N MET A 22 6.96 -3.26 -6.20
CA MET A 22 6.22 -2.35 -5.34
C MET A 22 7.11 -1.16 -4.99
N PHE A 23 6.56 0.05 -4.95
CA PHE A 23 7.29 1.25 -4.58
C PHE A 23 7.06 1.59 -3.12
N LYS A 24 8.15 1.68 -2.34
CA LYS A 24 8.11 1.99 -0.92
C LYS A 24 9.33 2.80 -0.49
N MET A 25 9.10 3.97 0.12
CA MET A 25 10.13 4.86 0.64
C MET A 25 9.89 5.15 2.12
N GLU A 26 10.96 5.43 2.85
CA GLU A 26 10.88 5.89 4.25
C GLU A 26 10.40 7.35 4.34
N PHE A 27 10.89 8.21 3.47
CA PHE A 27 10.46 9.60 3.33
C PHE A 27 10.19 9.88 1.86
N ASP A 28 8.93 10.20 1.54
CA ASP A 28 8.52 10.45 0.17
C ASP A 28 8.37 11.96 -0.08
N PRO A 29 9.29 12.59 -0.84
CA PRO A 29 9.24 14.02 -1.12
C PRO A 29 8.07 14.41 -2.05
N ARG A 30 7.37 13.43 -2.63
CA ARG A 30 6.18 13.66 -3.48
C ARG A 30 4.93 13.91 -2.66
N VAL A 31 4.96 13.62 -1.36
CA VAL A 31 3.85 13.86 -0.44
C VAL A 31 3.69 15.36 -0.22
N ILE A 32 2.45 15.84 -0.24
CA ILE A 32 2.14 17.27 -0.12
C ILE A 32 2.68 17.83 1.19
N GLY A 33 3.52 18.86 1.07
CA GLY A 33 4.14 19.55 2.21
C GLY A 33 5.43 18.92 2.72
N ASN A 34 5.83 17.72 2.25
CA ASN A 34 7.14 17.16 2.55
C ASN A 34 8.23 17.97 1.82
N LYS A 35 9.29 18.30 2.54
CA LYS A 35 10.44 19.08 2.02
C LYS A 35 11.74 18.55 2.61
N ILE A 36 12.80 18.64 1.81
CA ILE A 36 14.18 18.50 2.31
C ILE A 36 14.77 19.91 2.27
N ASP A 37 15.27 20.40 3.40
CA ASP A 37 15.91 21.72 3.47
C ASP A 37 17.31 21.70 2.85
N ALA A 38 17.93 22.87 2.71
CA ALA A 38 19.28 23.02 2.15
C ALA A 38 20.38 22.28 2.93
N ASN A 39 20.09 21.92 4.19
CA ASN A 39 20.98 21.17 5.06
C ASN A 39 20.72 19.64 5.04
N GLY A 40 19.76 19.18 4.20
CA GLY A 40 19.39 17.77 4.11
C GLY A 40 18.38 17.30 5.17
N ASN A 41 17.85 18.17 6.02
CA ASN A 41 16.88 17.79 7.04
C ASN A 41 15.50 17.55 6.41
N LYS A 42 14.86 16.44 6.80
CA LYS A 42 13.53 16.05 6.34
C LYS A 42 12.46 16.75 7.17
N LYS A 43 11.58 17.49 6.51
CA LYS A 43 10.42 18.16 7.12
C LYS A 43 9.13 17.58 6.56
N THR A 44 8.30 17.02 7.43
CA THR A 44 7.00 16.43 7.07
C THR A 44 5.93 17.49 6.95
N GLY A 45 4.99 17.29 6.02
CA GLY A 45 3.86 18.19 5.78
C GLY A 45 2.50 17.57 6.06
N ILE A 46 1.44 18.29 5.67
CA ILE A 46 0.04 17.87 5.86
C ILE A 46 -0.26 16.51 5.17
N GLY A 47 0.38 16.23 4.04
CA GLY A 47 0.19 14.97 3.34
C GLY A 47 0.65 13.76 4.15
N GLU A 48 1.70 13.92 4.97
CA GLU A 48 2.15 12.86 5.88
C GLU A 48 1.11 12.59 6.98
N PHE A 49 0.48 13.65 7.50
CA PHE A 49 -0.63 13.50 8.44
C PHE A 49 -1.81 12.73 7.80
N ILE A 50 -2.18 13.07 6.57
CA ILE A 50 -3.25 12.40 5.82
C ILE A 50 -2.93 10.92 5.66
N ARG A 51 -1.72 10.58 5.22
CA ARG A 51 -1.24 9.20 5.07
C ARG A 51 -1.19 8.45 6.41
N LYS A 52 -0.72 9.12 7.46
CA LYS A 52 -0.59 8.52 8.79
C LYS A 52 -1.91 8.04 9.37
N TYR A 53 -3.00 8.68 9.02
CA TYR A 53 -4.36 8.30 9.43
C TYR A 53 -5.14 7.61 8.31
N SER A 54 -4.47 7.22 7.21
CA SER A 54 -5.07 6.58 6.03
C SER A 54 -6.28 7.35 5.47
N LEU A 55 -6.28 8.68 5.63
CA LEU A 55 -7.35 9.54 5.11
C LEU A 55 -7.31 9.65 3.58
N ASP A 56 -6.16 9.41 2.97
CA ASP A 56 -5.95 9.31 1.52
C ASP A 56 -6.68 8.11 0.90
N GLU A 57 -7.05 7.11 1.70
CA GLU A 57 -7.81 5.95 1.27
C GLU A 57 -9.34 6.18 1.26
N PHE A 58 -9.83 7.31 1.85
CA PHE A 58 -11.25 7.63 1.88
C PHE A 58 -11.95 7.63 0.49
N PRO A 59 -11.34 8.17 -0.58
CA PRO A 59 -11.96 8.10 -1.91
C PRO A 59 -12.17 6.67 -2.41
N GLN A 60 -11.41 5.68 -1.92
CA GLN A 60 -11.55 4.28 -2.31
C GLN A 60 -12.88 3.66 -1.81
N PHE A 61 -13.47 4.21 -0.73
CA PHE A 61 -14.81 3.80 -0.29
C PHE A 61 -15.88 4.04 -1.35
N TYR A 62 -15.71 5.08 -2.18
CA TYR A 62 -16.60 5.28 -3.32
C TYR A 62 -16.49 4.12 -4.33
N ASN A 63 -15.29 3.61 -4.59
CA ASN A 63 -15.09 2.46 -5.44
C ASN A 63 -15.70 1.17 -4.84
N VAL A 64 -15.70 1.05 -3.51
CA VAL A 64 -16.39 -0.04 -2.82
C VAL A 64 -17.91 0.06 -3.02
N LEU A 65 -18.49 1.24 -2.86
CA LEU A 65 -19.93 1.46 -3.08
C LEU A 65 -20.35 1.18 -4.52
N LYS A 66 -19.49 1.50 -5.49
CA LYS A 66 -19.70 1.15 -6.91
C LYS A 66 -19.53 -0.34 -7.21
N GLY A 67 -18.91 -1.10 -6.33
CA GLY A 67 -18.59 -2.51 -6.54
C GLY A 67 -17.29 -2.75 -7.34
N ASP A 68 -16.48 -1.72 -7.61
CA ASP A 68 -15.19 -1.85 -8.28
C ASP A 68 -14.12 -2.41 -7.33
N MET A 69 -14.27 -2.16 -6.03
CA MET A 69 -13.39 -2.65 -4.96
C MET A 69 -14.18 -3.38 -3.86
N SER A 70 -13.47 -4.11 -3.01
CA SER A 70 -13.96 -4.68 -1.76
C SER A 70 -13.38 -3.91 -0.57
N LEU A 71 -13.97 -4.06 0.62
CA LEU A 71 -13.34 -3.60 1.86
C LEU A 71 -12.06 -4.38 2.14
N VAL A 72 -12.12 -5.70 2.02
CA VAL A 72 -10.98 -6.60 2.21
C VAL A 72 -10.63 -7.26 0.88
N GLY A 73 -9.35 -7.29 0.55
CA GLY A 73 -8.84 -7.87 -0.69
C GLY A 73 -7.34 -7.63 -0.84
N THR A 74 -6.82 -7.89 -2.03
CA THR A 74 -5.43 -7.62 -2.35
C THR A 74 -5.24 -6.16 -2.79
N ARG A 75 -4.06 -5.57 -2.53
CA ARG A 75 -3.77 -4.22 -3.01
C ARG A 75 -3.66 -4.21 -4.55
N PRO A 76 -4.36 -3.30 -5.25
CA PRO A 76 -4.21 -3.17 -6.69
C PRO A 76 -2.79 -2.71 -7.04
N PRO A 77 -2.14 -3.30 -8.05
CA PRO A 77 -0.88 -2.80 -8.58
C PRO A 77 -1.10 -1.53 -9.41
N THR A 78 -0.06 -0.72 -9.57
CA THR A 78 -0.01 0.27 -10.65
C THR A 78 0.23 -0.43 -11.99
N LYS A 79 0.05 0.27 -13.12
CA LYS A 79 0.31 -0.30 -14.45
C LYS A 79 1.77 -0.75 -14.60
N GLU A 80 2.70 0.08 -14.14
CA GLU A 80 4.14 -0.19 -14.17
C GLU A 80 4.49 -1.42 -13.32
N GLU A 81 3.92 -1.53 -12.13
CA GLU A 81 4.10 -2.71 -11.27
C GLU A 81 3.56 -3.98 -11.97
N PHE A 82 2.36 -3.88 -12.56
CA PHE A 82 1.74 -5.01 -13.26
C PHE A 82 2.55 -5.52 -14.46
N GLU A 83 3.19 -4.62 -15.22
CA GLU A 83 4.05 -4.98 -16.35
C GLU A 83 5.26 -5.82 -15.93
N LEU A 84 5.75 -5.63 -14.71
CA LEU A 84 6.86 -6.38 -14.11
C LEU A 84 6.42 -7.71 -13.49
N TYR A 85 5.10 -7.99 -13.40
CA TYR A 85 4.58 -9.19 -12.74
C TYR A 85 4.81 -10.44 -13.58
N GLU A 86 5.48 -11.42 -12.99
CA GLU A 86 5.51 -12.79 -13.48
C GLU A 86 4.13 -13.48 -13.29
N SER A 87 3.91 -14.61 -13.96
CA SER A 87 2.63 -15.35 -13.88
C SER A 87 2.22 -15.70 -12.45
N ARG A 88 3.19 -16.06 -11.60
CA ARG A 88 2.94 -16.37 -10.16
C ARG A 88 2.47 -15.16 -9.38
N HIS A 89 2.95 -13.95 -9.70
CA HIS A 89 2.54 -12.71 -9.04
C HIS A 89 1.10 -12.34 -9.37
N ARG A 90 0.64 -12.72 -10.59
CA ARG A 90 -0.74 -12.43 -11.05
C ARG A 90 -1.80 -13.21 -10.28
N ALA A 91 -1.44 -14.31 -9.61
CA ALA A 91 -2.36 -15.08 -8.78
C ALA A 91 -3.06 -14.22 -7.70
N ARG A 92 -2.36 -13.20 -7.17
CA ARG A 92 -2.94 -12.26 -6.20
C ARG A 92 -4.06 -11.37 -6.77
N LEU A 93 -4.23 -11.33 -8.09
CA LEU A 93 -5.24 -10.54 -8.78
C LEU A 93 -6.51 -11.34 -9.10
N ALA A 94 -6.62 -12.58 -8.60
CA ALA A 94 -7.77 -13.44 -8.83
C ALA A 94 -9.06 -12.98 -8.13
N ILE A 95 -8.97 -12.00 -7.22
CA ILE A 95 -10.11 -11.41 -6.52
C ILE A 95 -10.14 -9.90 -6.71
N LYS A 96 -11.28 -9.27 -6.35
CA LYS A 96 -11.38 -7.81 -6.34
C LYS A 96 -10.35 -7.19 -5.40
N PRO A 97 -9.75 -6.05 -5.79
CA PRO A 97 -8.85 -5.32 -4.91
C PRO A 97 -9.60 -4.81 -3.68
N GLY A 98 -8.89 -4.76 -2.55
CA GLY A 98 -9.42 -4.27 -1.29
C GLY A 98 -8.80 -2.96 -0.84
N ILE A 99 -9.51 -2.22 0.02
CA ILE A 99 -8.94 -1.08 0.75
C ILE A 99 -7.89 -1.59 1.74
N THR A 100 -8.18 -2.72 2.41
CA THR A 100 -7.23 -3.40 3.30
C THR A 100 -7.08 -4.87 2.92
N GLY A 101 -6.05 -5.53 3.41
CA GLY A 101 -5.78 -6.92 3.08
C GLY A 101 -4.81 -7.60 4.04
N MET A 102 -4.60 -8.89 3.83
CA MET A 102 -3.82 -9.75 4.73
C MET A 102 -2.39 -9.22 4.95
N TRP A 103 -1.66 -8.86 3.90
CA TRP A 103 -0.30 -8.35 4.04
C TRP A 103 -0.25 -6.99 4.73
N GLN A 104 -1.25 -6.13 4.49
CA GLN A 104 -1.31 -4.79 5.06
C GLN A 104 -1.45 -4.82 6.60
N VAL A 105 -2.19 -5.80 7.13
CA VAL A 105 -2.39 -5.94 8.58
C VAL A 105 -1.36 -6.81 9.29
N ASN A 106 -0.54 -7.57 8.54
CA ASN A 106 0.47 -8.47 9.11
C ASN A 106 1.91 -7.94 9.03
N GLY A 107 2.12 -6.69 8.63
CA GLY A 107 3.46 -6.13 8.64
C GLY A 107 3.75 -5.14 7.51
N ARG A 108 2.79 -4.28 7.20
CA ARG A 108 2.90 -3.24 6.16
C ARG A 108 4.27 -2.55 6.11
N SER A 109 4.86 -2.28 7.29
CA SER A 109 6.15 -1.60 7.40
C SER A 109 7.35 -2.53 7.30
N ASN A 110 7.20 -3.79 7.68
CA ASN A 110 8.30 -4.73 7.87
C ASN A 110 8.47 -5.71 6.70
N VAL A 111 7.41 -5.89 5.88
CA VAL A 111 7.49 -6.72 4.67
C VAL A 111 8.23 -5.94 3.59
N LEU A 112 9.46 -6.33 3.32
CA LEU A 112 10.35 -5.75 2.30
C LEU A 112 10.51 -6.66 1.10
N ASP A 113 10.06 -7.92 1.20
CA ASP A 113 10.08 -8.88 0.12
C ASP A 113 8.70 -8.97 -0.54
N PHE A 114 8.65 -8.74 -1.85
CA PHE A 114 7.41 -8.82 -2.61
C PHE A 114 6.87 -10.26 -2.68
N GLU A 115 7.71 -11.28 -2.65
CA GLU A 115 7.27 -12.67 -2.61
C GLU A 115 6.46 -12.98 -1.34
N GLU A 116 6.82 -12.38 -0.23
CA GLU A 116 6.05 -12.51 1.02
C GLU A 116 4.67 -11.83 0.88
N VAL A 117 4.59 -10.68 0.20
CA VAL A 117 3.31 -10.03 -0.13
C VAL A 117 2.43 -10.97 -0.97
N VAL A 118 3.00 -11.55 -2.03
CA VAL A 118 2.28 -12.50 -2.90
C VAL A 118 1.79 -13.71 -2.10
N LYS A 119 2.62 -14.27 -1.22
CA LYS A 119 2.28 -15.40 -0.37
C LYS A 119 1.12 -15.06 0.58
N LEU A 120 1.15 -13.92 1.24
CA LEU A 120 0.07 -13.49 2.14
C LEU A 120 -1.24 -13.26 1.39
N ASP A 121 -1.19 -12.63 0.22
CA ASP A 121 -2.37 -12.37 -0.60
C ASP A 121 -2.97 -13.67 -1.19
N THR A 122 -2.14 -14.58 -1.66
CA THR A 122 -2.61 -15.88 -2.17
C THR A 122 -3.14 -16.79 -1.06
N SER A 123 -2.55 -16.75 0.12
CA SER A 123 -3.05 -17.44 1.30
C SER A 123 -4.45 -16.92 1.69
N TYR A 124 -4.64 -15.60 1.70
CA TYR A 124 -5.95 -15.00 1.92
C TYR A 124 -6.99 -15.49 0.90
N ILE A 125 -6.62 -15.56 -0.39
CA ILE A 125 -7.53 -16.02 -1.45
C ILE A 125 -7.94 -17.49 -1.23
N SER A 126 -6.99 -18.35 -0.87
CA SER A 126 -7.24 -19.79 -0.68
C SER A 126 -8.03 -20.12 0.60
N GLU A 127 -7.85 -19.30 1.65
CA GLU A 127 -8.46 -19.51 2.98
C GLU A 127 -9.63 -18.55 3.24
N TRP A 128 -10.11 -17.87 2.20
CA TRP A 128 -11.13 -16.84 2.36
C TRP A 128 -12.34 -17.31 3.14
N SER A 129 -12.78 -16.49 4.07
CA SER A 129 -14.03 -16.62 4.82
C SER A 129 -14.47 -15.27 5.36
N ILE A 130 -15.77 -15.13 5.62
CA ILE A 130 -16.32 -13.92 6.26
C ILE A 130 -15.64 -13.66 7.61
N GLY A 131 -15.34 -14.71 8.37
CA GLY A 131 -14.62 -14.61 9.65
C GLY A 131 -13.20 -14.04 9.47
N LEU A 132 -12.51 -14.42 8.40
CA LEU A 132 -11.19 -13.87 8.06
C LEU A 132 -11.29 -12.40 7.69
N ASP A 133 -12.29 -11.99 6.91
CA ASP A 133 -12.54 -10.59 6.56
C ASP A 133 -12.77 -9.74 7.82
N ILE A 134 -13.64 -10.19 8.72
CA ILE A 134 -13.90 -9.50 10.00
C ILE A 134 -12.60 -9.36 10.81
N LYS A 135 -11.79 -10.40 10.89
CA LYS A 135 -10.49 -10.37 11.58
C LYS A 135 -9.53 -9.35 10.97
N ILE A 136 -9.47 -9.27 9.63
CA ILE A 136 -8.64 -8.30 8.92
C ILE A 136 -9.15 -6.88 9.19
N LEU A 137 -10.46 -6.63 9.13
CA LEU A 137 -11.05 -5.32 9.40
C LEU A 137 -10.75 -4.85 10.83
N VAL A 138 -10.92 -5.71 11.84
CA VAL A 138 -10.58 -5.39 13.23
C VAL A 138 -9.10 -5.06 13.38
N LYS A 139 -8.21 -5.87 12.78
CA LYS A 139 -6.78 -5.58 12.77
C LYS A 139 -6.44 -4.26 12.08
N THR A 140 -7.11 -3.94 10.98
CA THR A 140 -6.93 -2.67 10.27
C THR A 140 -7.19 -1.48 11.17
N VAL A 141 -8.33 -1.49 11.89
CA VAL A 141 -8.67 -0.43 12.87
C VAL A 141 -7.58 -0.32 13.94
N LEU A 142 -7.12 -1.45 14.47
CA LEU A 142 -6.07 -1.45 15.51
C LEU A 142 -4.74 -0.88 14.98
N VAL A 143 -4.32 -1.25 13.76
CA VAL A 143 -3.09 -0.75 13.10
C VAL A 143 -3.18 0.76 12.88
N VAL A 144 -4.33 1.26 12.38
CA VAL A 144 -4.55 2.70 12.18
C VAL A 144 -4.53 3.46 13.49
N LEU A 145 -5.18 2.96 14.54
CA LEU A 145 -5.21 3.59 15.86
C LEU A 145 -3.84 3.59 16.54
N LYS A 146 -3.08 2.52 16.43
CA LYS A 146 -1.70 2.43 16.97
C LYS A 146 -0.69 3.20 16.14
N LYS A 147 -1.08 3.73 14.97
CA LYS A 147 -0.18 4.41 14.01
C LYS A 147 0.97 3.50 13.55
N GLU A 148 0.78 2.17 13.63
CA GLU A 148 1.74 1.20 13.14
C GLU A 148 1.60 1.09 11.61
N GLY A 149 2.72 1.24 10.89
CA GLY A 149 2.76 1.04 9.45
C GLY A 149 2.37 2.22 8.57
N SER A 150 2.23 3.42 9.12
CA SER A 150 2.17 4.64 8.32
C SER A 150 3.61 5.06 7.98
N MET A 151 4.01 4.73 6.77
CA MET A 151 5.17 5.31 6.10
C MET A 151 4.73 5.91 4.80
#